data_48e4c8796ff968453b359f65f3ade3f3
#
_entry.id   48e4c8796ff968453b359f65f3ade3f3
#
_cell.length_a   1.000
_cell.length_b   1.000
_cell.length_c   1.000
_cell.angle_alpha   90.00
_cell.angle_beta   90.00
_cell.angle_gamma   90.00
#
_symmetry.space_group_name_H-M   'P 1'
#
loop_
_entity.id
_entity.type
_entity.pdbx_description
1 polymer ?
#
loop_
_entity_poly.entity_id
_entity_poly.type
_entity_poly.pdbx_seq_one_letter_code
_entity_poly.pdbx_strand_id
1 'polypeptide(L)'
;MLLAPRAQGRAPIALLALALLLFAQLLAVPARAQSLLRDAETEGFFRDIGTPLMKAAGLDPRAVTIGLVQAPEINAFATLGQNVYFYSGLLVAATDVLEVQGVLAHELGHVAAGHAVRFNEGAGPATNITLLGLVLGAALMAAGAGDAGMAAMMASQQAALGRFLAFSREQESRTDQAAARYLEAAGVDGSGMISFFRKLQGEEYRLAIRQDTAYNRTHPLTGERIAQLENVLERSPYWRKGADPALQARYQRIRAKLIGFVSDPKETLKAYPPSDRSPPARVARAYAFHKAAEPDKAVAELDQLLAVQPNDPYLLEMRGQILMESGRVKAALPDLRAAVAKSNGEPLIASMLGHALVQSAEQDGNRTMLDEAEQVLKASLARDRNNPFAWLQLETVYERRGDRPRRALATAERLSLMGGNPLAALNAATQAMDGLEKDTPEWRRAQDIVQVARNEAEDMKKRRGNDRQPRG
;
A
#
# COMPACT_ATOMS: atom_id res chain seq x y z
N MET A 1 -1.67 -23.00 -71.90
CA MET A 1 -2.62 -22.06 -71.28
C MET A 1 -2.77 -22.54 -69.79
N LEU A 2 -1.92 -22.02 -68.95
CA LEU A 2 -1.84 -22.40 -67.52
C LEU A 2 -2.61 -21.38 -66.68
N LEU A 3 -3.69 -21.82 -66.02
CA LEU A 3 -4.49 -21.02 -65.09
C LEU A 3 -3.79 -20.95 -63.75
N ALA A 4 -3.46 -19.74 -63.32
CA ALA A 4 -2.96 -19.45 -61.98
C ALA A 4 -4.08 -19.56 -60.94
N PRO A 5 -3.84 -20.08 -59.72
CA PRO A 5 -4.84 -20.12 -58.66
C PRO A 5 -5.05 -18.73 -58.05
N ARG A 6 -6.32 -18.32 -57.97
CA ARG A 6 -6.77 -17.09 -57.30
C ARG A 6 -6.53 -17.20 -55.79
N ALA A 7 -5.67 -16.35 -55.25
CA ALA A 7 -5.55 -16.09 -53.82
C ALA A 7 -6.75 -15.26 -53.36
N GLN A 8 -7.84 -15.92 -53.00
CA GLN A 8 -9.02 -15.28 -52.38
C GLN A 8 -9.10 -15.65 -50.89
N GLY A 9 -9.14 -14.67 -50.01
CA GLY A 9 -9.80 -14.81 -48.71
C GLY A 9 -9.01 -14.51 -47.44
N ARG A 10 -7.71 -14.13 -47.46
CA ARG A 10 -6.95 -13.86 -46.23
C ARG A 10 -6.85 -12.37 -45.82
N ALA A 11 -7.08 -11.44 -46.72
CA ALA A 11 -6.99 -10.01 -46.44
C ALA A 11 -8.03 -9.47 -45.44
N PRO A 12 -9.33 -9.85 -45.52
CA PRO A 12 -10.32 -9.32 -44.56
C PRO A 12 -10.13 -9.82 -43.13
N ILE A 13 -9.62 -11.04 -42.96
CA ILE A 13 -9.34 -11.61 -41.59
C ILE A 13 -8.15 -10.90 -40.97
N ALA A 14 -7.10 -10.61 -41.74
CA ALA A 14 -5.94 -9.88 -41.23
C ALA A 14 -6.29 -8.43 -40.88
N LEU A 15 -7.14 -7.76 -41.62
CA LEU A 15 -7.64 -6.42 -41.36
C LEU A 15 -8.53 -6.40 -40.08
N LEU A 16 -9.39 -7.39 -39.90
CA LEU A 16 -10.22 -7.53 -38.73
C LEU A 16 -9.40 -7.80 -37.48
N ALA A 17 -8.37 -8.66 -37.59
CA ALA A 17 -7.44 -8.95 -36.48
C ALA A 17 -6.60 -7.72 -36.10
N LEU A 18 -6.15 -6.93 -37.10
CA LEU A 18 -5.43 -5.68 -36.85
C LEU A 18 -6.32 -4.62 -36.21
N ALA A 19 -7.58 -4.50 -36.66
CA ALA A 19 -8.56 -3.59 -36.06
C ALA A 19 -8.91 -3.97 -34.62
N LEU A 20 -9.06 -5.27 -34.33
CA LEU A 20 -9.26 -5.78 -32.96
C LEU A 20 -8.06 -5.55 -32.07
N LEU A 21 -6.83 -5.71 -32.58
CA LEU A 21 -5.59 -5.41 -31.85
C LEU A 21 -5.45 -3.91 -31.54
N LEU A 22 -5.75 -3.04 -32.49
CA LEU A 22 -5.77 -1.59 -32.28
C LEU A 22 -6.86 -1.15 -31.32
N PHE A 23 -8.04 -1.76 -31.39
CA PHE A 23 -9.13 -1.51 -30.45
C PHE A 23 -8.79 -2.00 -29.03
N ALA A 24 -8.12 -3.14 -28.89
CA ALA A 24 -7.63 -3.65 -27.60
C ALA A 24 -6.57 -2.72 -26.98
N GLN A 25 -5.73 -2.06 -27.78
CA GLN A 25 -4.77 -1.06 -27.29
C GLN A 25 -5.45 0.24 -26.83
N LEU A 26 -6.58 0.62 -27.45
CA LEU A 26 -7.39 1.77 -27.02
C LEU A 26 -8.14 1.51 -25.69
N LEU A 27 -8.37 0.26 -25.35
CA LEU A 27 -8.98 -0.16 -24.08
C LEU A 27 -7.96 -0.42 -22.96
N ALA A 28 -6.66 -0.35 -23.26
CA ALA A 28 -5.62 -0.43 -22.26
C ALA A 28 -5.64 0.83 -21.39
N VAL A 29 -6.47 0.83 -20.36
CA VAL A 29 -6.39 1.83 -19.28
C VAL A 29 -4.98 1.71 -18.70
N PRO A 30 -4.17 2.80 -18.66
CA PRO A 30 -2.86 2.71 -18.04
C PRO A 30 -3.04 2.22 -16.61
N ALA A 31 -2.51 1.04 -16.29
CA ALA A 31 -2.43 0.56 -14.93
C ALA A 31 -1.60 1.58 -14.15
N ARG A 32 -2.25 2.45 -13.39
CA ARG A 32 -1.56 3.33 -12.44
C ARG A 32 -0.91 2.40 -11.42
N ALA A 33 0.40 2.35 -11.42
CA ALA A 33 1.14 1.66 -10.37
C ALA A 33 0.72 2.30 -9.03
N GLN A 34 0.05 1.54 -8.19
CA GLN A 34 -0.30 1.99 -6.84
C GLN A 34 0.99 2.11 -6.05
N SER A 35 1.32 3.31 -5.57
CA SER A 35 2.53 3.55 -4.79
C SER A 35 2.24 3.36 -3.31
N LEU A 36 3.17 2.69 -2.62
CA LEU A 36 3.16 2.62 -1.16
C LEU A 36 3.60 3.98 -0.62
N LEU A 37 2.77 4.58 0.21
CA LEU A 37 3.11 5.81 0.94
C LEU A 37 3.79 5.43 2.25
N ARG A 38 4.99 5.96 2.47
CA ARG A 38 5.75 5.81 3.70
C ARG A 38 5.76 7.15 4.45
N ASP A 39 5.28 7.14 5.68
CA ASP A 39 5.20 8.34 6.52
C ASP A 39 5.38 7.95 7.99
N ALA A 40 6.38 8.53 8.64
CA ALA A 40 6.77 8.17 10.01
C ALA A 40 5.62 8.33 11.02
N GLU A 41 4.85 9.41 10.92
CA GLU A 41 3.73 9.68 11.81
C GLU A 41 2.59 8.69 11.60
N THR A 42 2.24 8.41 10.35
CA THR A 42 1.17 7.48 9.99
C THR A 42 1.54 6.03 10.35
N GLU A 43 2.78 5.61 10.10
CA GLU A 43 3.25 4.27 10.48
C GLU A 43 3.29 4.10 12.00
N GLY A 44 3.75 5.13 12.72
CA GLY A 44 3.68 5.16 14.19
C GLY A 44 2.25 5.08 14.71
N PHE A 45 1.33 5.82 14.10
CA PHE A 45 -0.09 5.77 14.44
C PHE A 45 -0.69 4.38 14.20
N PHE A 46 -0.46 3.77 13.04
CA PHE A 46 -0.93 2.41 12.78
C PHE A 46 -0.38 1.38 13.76
N ARG A 47 0.86 1.52 14.18
CA ARG A 47 1.47 0.66 15.21
C ARG A 47 0.77 0.80 16.55
N ASP A 48 0.46 2.04 16.95
CA ASP A 48 -0.16 2.33 18.25
C ASP A 48 -1.60 1.83 18.31
N ILE A 49 -2.42 2.07 17.29
CA ILE A 49 -3.80 1.55 17.24
C ILE A 49 -3.86 0.05 16.93
N GLY A 50 -2.89 -0.48 16.17
CA GLY A 50 -2.88 -1.88 15.73
C GLY A 50 -2.36 -2.84 16.78
N THR A 51 -1.36 -2.46 17.59
CA THR A 51 -0.74 -3.35 18.58
C THR A 51 -1.74 -3.97 19.55
N PRO A 52 -2.68 -3.24 20.17
CA PRO A 52 -3.68 -3.85 21.05
C PRO A 52 -4.64 -4.79 20.29
N LEU A 53 -5.04 -4.43 19.08
CA LEU A 53 -5.92 -5.24 18.24
C LEU A 53 -5.23 -6.53 17.76
N MET A 54 -3.96 -6.46 17.35
CA MET A 54 -3.16 -7.62 16.97
C MET A 54 -3.01 -8.62 18.13
N LYS A 55 -2.73 -8.10 19.34
CA LYS A 55 -2.66 -8.94 20.55
C LYS A 55 -4.01 -9.60 20.85
N ALA A 56 -5.11 -8.86 20.74
CA ALA A 56 -6.46 -9.38 20.88
C ALA A 56 -6.80 -10.46 19.84
N ALA A 57 -6.25 -10.34 18.64
CA ALA A 57 -6.38 -11.33 17.56
C ALA A 57 -5.42 -12.54 17.70
N GLY A 58 -4.56 -12.57 18.72
CA GLY A 58 -3.55 -13.62 18.90
C GLY A 58 -2.40 -13.56 17.90
N LEU A 59 -2.18 -12.41 17.26
CA LEU A 59 -1.10 -12.18 16.29
C LEU A 59 0.12 -11.54 16.97
N ASP A 60 1.33 -11.88 16.50
CA ASP A 60 2.55 -11.15 16.90
C ASP A 60 2.58 -9.79 16.17
N PRO A 61 2.55 -8.65 16.91
CA PRO A 61 2.59 -7.33 16.27
C PRO A 61 3.84 -7.08 15.40
N ARG A 62 4.91 -7.85 15.58
CA ARG A 62 6.12 -7.74 14.77
C ARG A 62 6.02 -8.48 13.44
N ALA A 63 5.09 -9.44 13.34
CA ALA A 63 4.85 -10.22 12.14
C ALA A 63 3.79 -9.61 11.22
N VAL A 64 2.99 -8.65 11.72
CA VAL A 64 1.95 -7.97 10.96
C VAL A 64 2.47 -6.64 10.42
N THR A 65 2.36 -6.43 9.13
CA THR A 65 2.69 -5.15 8.48
C THR A 65 1.41 -4.40 8.14
N ILE A 66 1.32 -3.12 8.51
CA ILE A 66 0.24 -2.24 8.07
C ILE A 66 0.84 -1.19 7.13
N GLY A 67 0.37 -1.15 5.89
CA GLY A 67 0.85 -0.23 4.86
C GLY A 67 -0.23 0.74 4.38
N LEU A 68 0.20 1.89 3.86
CA LEU A 68 -0.67 2.88 3.23
C LEU A 68 -0.39 2.94 1.72
N VAL A 69 -1.43 2.76 0.92
CA VAL A 69 -1.37 2.80 -0.55
C VAL A 69 -2.00 4.10 -1.05
N GLN A 70 -1.32 4.79 -1.96
CA GLN A 70 -1.88 5.96 -2.62
C GLN A 70 -2.93 5.52 -3.65
N ALA A 71 -4.19 5.59 -3.24
CA ALA A 71 -5.33 5.30 -4.08
C ALA A 71 -6.54 6.11 -3.58
N PRO A 72 -7.32 6.75 -4.46
CA PRO A 72 -8.45 7.60 -4.07
C PRO A 72 -9.67 6.79 -3.63
N GLU A 73 -9.72 5.51 -3.94
CA GLU A 73 -10.82 4.63 -3.59
C GLU A 73 -10.86 4.37 -2.09
N ILE A 74 -12.07 4.18 -1.56
CA ILE A 74 -12.26 3.73 -0.18
C ILE A 74 -12.03 2.23 -0.16
N ASN A 75 -10.89 1.77 0.38
CA ASN A 75 -10.57 0.34 0.50
C ASN A 75 -9.54 0.07 1.61
N ALA A 76 -9.62 -1.14 2.17
CA ALA A 76 -8.56 -1.79 2.93
C ALA A 76 -8.60 -3.28 2.60
N PHE A 77 -7.51 -3.99 2.75
CA PHE A 77 -7.46 -5.43 2.46
C PHE A 77 -6.27 -6.11 3.14
N ALA A 78 -6.46 -7.37 3.49
CA ALA A 78 -5.41 -8.25 3.98
C ALA A 78 -4.84 -9.11 2.83
N THR A 79 -3.52 -9.37 2.87
CA THR A 79 -2.84 -10.23 1.89
C THR A 79 -2.00 -11.32 2.56
N LEU A 80 -1.39 -12.16 1.74
CA LEU A 80 -0.40 -13.15 2.18
C LEU A 80 0.74 -12.46 2.96
N GLY A 81 1.32 -13.17 3.95
CA GLY A 81 2.42 -12.67 4.76
C GLY A 81 1.96 -11.74 5.90
N GLN A 82 0.68 -11.82 6.33
CA GLN A 82 0.10 -11.02 7.41
C GLN A 82 0.20 -9.51 7.15
N ASN A 83 0.00 -9.09 5.90
CA ASN A 83 0.01 -7.69 5.53
C ASN A 83 -1.41 -7.15 5.43
N VAL A 84 -1.63 -5.96 5.99
CA VAL A 84 -2.87 -5.18 5.88
C VAL A 84 -2.54 -3.87 5.17
N TYR A 85 -3.31 -3.53 4.15
CA TYR A 85 -3.12 -2.29 3.40
C TYR A 85 -4.37 -1.42 3.48
N PHE A 86 -4.16 -0.15 3.79
CA PHE A 86 -5.18 0.88 3.72
C PHE A 86 -4.96 1.74 2.49
N TYR A 87 -6.03 2.08 1.78
CA TYR A 87 -5.97 3.10 0.75
C TYR A 87 -6.08 4.50 1.36
N SER A 88 -5.38 5.47 0.77
CA SER A 88 -5.46 6.86 1.20
C SER A 88 -6.90 7.40 1.20
N GLY A 89 -7.72 6.97 0.24
CA GLY A 89 -9.13 7.33 0.17
C GLY A 89 -9.94 6.88 1.38
N LEU A 90 -9.64 5.73 1.97
CA LEU A 90 -10.29 5.27 3.21
C LEU A 90 -9.97 6.21 4.39
N LEU A 91 -8.69 6.54 4.60
CA LEU A 91 -8.28 7.43 5.68
C LEU A 91 -8.83 8.85 5.50
N VAL A 92 -8.98 9.31 4.26
CA VAL A 92 -9.63 10.60 3.96
C VAL A 92 -11.13 10.56 4.25
N ALA A 93 -11.81 9.47 3.93
CA ALA A 93 -13.26 9.30 4.14
C ALA A 93 -13.63 9.08 5.62
N ALA A 94 -12.81 8.36 6.36
CA ALA A 94 -13.01 8.17 7.79
C ALA A 94 -12.85 9.51 8.53
N THR A 95 -13.78 9.84 9.41
CA THR A 95 -13.78 11.12 10.15
C THR A 95 -13.47 10.93 11.63
N ASP A 96 -13.50 9.68 12.10
CA ASP A 96 -13.21 9.29 13.47
C ASP A 96 -12.15 8.19 13.48
N VAL A 97 -11.25 8.20 14.47
CA VAL A 97 -10.23 7.16 14.64
C VAL A 97 -10.86 5.78 14.89
N LEU A 98 -12.02 5.73 15.55
CA LEU A 98 -12.76 4.49 15.78
C LEU A 98 -13.22 3.83 14.47
N GLU A 99 -13.50 4.62 13.42
CA GLU A 99 -13.80 4.09 12.10
C GLU A 99 -12.60 3.33 11.53
N VAL A 100 -11.39 3.89 11.66
CA VAL A 100 -10.13 3.25 11.22
C VAL A 100 -9.82 2.01 12.06
N GLN A 101 -10.00 2.09 13.38
CA GLN A 101 -9.79 0.94 14.27
C GLN A 101 -10.79 -0.18 13.99
N GLY A 102 -12.05 0.13 13.67
CA GLY A 102 -13.06 -0.84 13.27
C GLY A 102 -12.68 -1.59 12.01
N VAL A 103 -12.25 -0.87 10.95
CA VAL A 103 -11.76 -1.50 9.70
C VAL A 103 -10.50 -2.32 9.98
N LEU A 104 -9.55 -1.80 10.76
CA LEU A 104 -8.34 -2.55 11.10
C LEU A 104 -8.66 -3.85 11.84
N ALA A 105 -9.59 -3.83 12.79
CA ALA A 105 -10.01 -5.03 13.50
C ALA A 105 -10.63 -6.08 12.55
N HIS A 106 -11.39 -5.63 11.55
CA HIS A 106 -11.94 -6.48 10.50
C HIS A 106 -10.82 -7.11 9.65
N GLU A 107 -9.87 -6.31 9.13
CA GLU A 107 -8.76 -6.83 8.33
C GLU A 107 -7.88 -7.81 9.12
N LEU A 108 -7.64 -7.54 10.41
CA LEU A 108 -6.94 -8.48 11.30
C LEU A 108 -7.72 -9.77 11.50
N GLY A 109 -9.05 -9.74 11.42
CA GLY A 109 -9.90 -10.93 11.38
C GLY A 109 -9.60 -11.80 10.16
N HIS A 110 -9.45 -11.20 8.97
CA HIS A 110 -9.04 -11.91 7.76
C HIS A 110 -7.64 -12.50 7.89
N VAL A 111 -6.69 -11.75 8.47
CA VAL A 111 -5.31 -12.24 8.72
C VAL A 111 -5.33 -13.44 9.65
N ALA A 112 -5.99 -13.33 10.81
CA ALA A 112 -6.03 -14.37 11.84
C ALA A 112 -6.72 -15.65 11.35
N ALA A 113 -7.77 -15.52 10.53
CA ALA A 113 -8.46 -16.65 9.91
C ALA A 113 -7.71 -17.26 8.71
N GLY A 114 -6.65 -16.59 8.21
CA GLY A 114 -5.89 -17.04 7.04
C GLY A 114 -6.71 -17.00 5.73
N HIS A 115 -7.65 -16.07 5.60
CA HIS A 115 -8.56 -16.00 4.44
C HIS A 115 -7.82 -15.80 3.12
N ALA A 116 -6.71 -15.05 3.09
CA ALA A 116 -5.88 -14.89 1.90
C ALA A 116 -5.25 -16.20 1.41
N VAL A 117 -4.92 -17.11 2.33
CA VAL A 117 -4.39 -18.46 2.00
C VAL A 117 -5.53 -19.39 1.56
N ARG A 118 -6.70 -19.28 2.19
CA ARG A 118 -7.86 -20.16 1.98
C ARG A 118 -8.79 -19.73 0.84
N PHE A 119 -8.44 -18.71 0.10
CA PHE A 119 -9.25 -18.23 -1.03
C PHE A 119 -9.63 -19.34 -2.01
N ASN A 120 -8.71 -20.27 -2.27
CA ASN A 120 -8.94 -21.42 -3.15
C ASN A 120 -9.97 -22.42 -2.59
N GLU A 121 -10.23 -22.45 -1.27
CA GLU A 121 -11.24 -23.31 -0.67
C GLU A 121 -12.67 -22.93 -1.12
N GLY A 122 -12.90 -21.62 -1.35
CA GLY A 122 -14.16 -21.12 -1.92
C GLY A 122 -14.21 -21.11 -3.44
N ALA A 123 -13.09 -20.77 -4.08
CA ALA A 123 -12.98 -20.72 -5.54
C ALA A 123 -12.98 -22.10 -6.18
N GLY A 124 -12.36 -23.11 -5.55
CA GLY A 124 -12.27 -24.48 -6.09
C GLY A 124 -13.65 -25.12 -6.36
N PRO A 125 -14.56 -25.22 -5.37
CA PRO A 125 -15.91 -25.75 -5.59
C PRO A 125 -16.71 -24.98 -6.67
N ALA A 126 -16.61 -23.67 -6.71
CA ALA A 126 -17.26 -22.85 -7.73
C ALA A 126 -16.71 -23.16 -9.14
N THR A 127 -15.39 -23.29 -9.27
CA THR A 127 -14.72 -23.68 -10.52
C THR A 127 -15.17 -25.06 -10.98
N ASN A 128 -15.27 -26.04 -10.07
CA ASN A 128 -15.72 -27.38 -10.40
C ASN A 128 -17.17 -27.38 -10.92
N ILE A 129 -18.08 -26.59 -10.32
CA ILE A 129 -19.46 -26.43 -10.79
C ILE A 129 -19.48 -25.86 -12.21
N THR A 130 -18.67 -24.84 -12.49
CA THR A 130 -18.56 -24.23 -13.82
C THR A 130 -18.04 -25.23 -14.86
N LEU A 131 -16.99 -25.98 -14.54
CA LEU A 131 -16.43 -27.01 -15.42
C LEU A 131 -17.41 -28.12 -15.73
N LEU A 132 -18.13 -28.62 -14.72
CA LEU A 132 -19.19 -29.62 -14.93
C LEU A 132 -20.30 -29.10 -15.85
N GLY A 133 -20.71 -27.85 -15.68
CA GLY A 133 -21.70 -27.21 -16.55
C GLY A 133 -21.21 -27.03 -17.98
N LEU A 134 -19.94 -26.71 -18.17
CA LEU A 134 -19.33 -26.63 -19.51
C LEU A 134 -19.31 -27.99 -20.19
N VAL A 135 -18.91 -29.05 -19.51
CA VAL A 135 -18.88 -30.43 -20.06
C VAL A 135 -20.28 -30.91 -20.39
N LEU A 136 -21.23 -30.74 -19.48
CA LEU A 136 -22.63 -31.12 -19.71
C LEU A 136 -23.26 -30.33 -20.84
N GLY A 137 -23.05 -29.02 -20.85
CA GLY A 137 -23.59 -28.15 -21.91
C GLY A 137 -23.02 -28.48 -23.27
N ALA A 138 -21.71 -28.77 -23.39
CA ALA A 138 -21.09 -29.20 -24.62
C ALA A 138 -21.63 -30.57 -25.11
N ALA A 139 -21.83 -31.52 -24.20
CA ALA A 139 -22.42 -32.83 -24.53
C ALA A 139 -23.86 -32.71 -25.05
N LEU A 140 -24.70 -31.88 -24.43
CA LEU A 140 -26.08 -31.62 -24.88
C LEU A 140 -26.10 -30.91 -26.26
N MET A 141 -25.24 -29.98 -26.51
CA MET A 141 -25.09 -29.33 -27.82
C MET A 141 -24.67 -30.32 -28.89
N ALA A 142 -23.71 -31.20 -28.60
CA ALA A 142 -23.26 -32.24 -29.52
C ALA A 142 -24.39 -33.30 -29.82
N ALA A 143 -25.31 -33.50 -28.87
CA ALA A 143 -26.47 -34.34 -29.04
C ALA A 143 -27.64 -33.65 -29.77
N GLY A 144 -27.47 -32.45 -30.28
CA GLY A 144 -28.48 -31.67 -31.01
C GLY A 144 -29.45 -30.86 -30.10
N ALA A 145 -29.22 -30.84 -28.79
CA ALA A 145 -30.01 -30.08 -27.82
C ALA A 145 -29.36 -28.75 -27.46
N GLY A 146 -29.12 -27.87 -28.44
CA GLY A 146 -28.35 -26.63 -28.29
C GLY A 146 -28.87 -25.70 -27.20
N ASP A 147 -30.19 -25.48 -27.16
CA ASP A 147 -30.83 -24.62 -26.14
C ASP A 147 -30.69 -25.19 -24.72
N ALA A 148 -30.83 -26.49 -24.55
CA ALA A 148 -30.62 -27.17 -23.27
C ALA A 148 -29.15 -27.12 -22.83
N GLY A 149 -28.21 -27.23 -23.78
CA GLY A 149 -26.77 -27.09 -23.52
C GLY A 149 -26.39 -25.67 -23.03
N MET A 150 -26.92 -24.65 -23.68
CA MET A 150 -26.73 -23.26 -23.26
C MET A 150 -27.35 -22.99 -21.88
N ALA A 151 -28.60 -23.47 -21.64
CA ALA A 151 -29.24 -23.36 -20.34
C ALA A 151 -28.47 -24.04 -19.22
N ALA A 152 -27.89 -25.21 -19.46
CA ALA A 152 -27.04 -25.92 -18.49
C ALA A 152 -25.77 -25.13 -18.14
N MET A 153 -25.09 -24.50 -19.13
CA MET A 153 -23.93 -23.63 -18.89
C MET A 153 -24.30 -22.42 -18.07
N MET A 154 -25.38 -21.73 -18.42
CA MET A 154 -25.84 -20.54 -17.68
C MET A 154 -26.23 -20.90 -16.22
N ALA A 155 -26.99 -21.99 -16.03
CA ALA A 155 -27.39 -22.46 -14.71
C ALA A 155 -26.16 -22.82 -13.84
N SER A 156 -25.13 -23.46 -14.43
CA SER A 156 -23.91 -23.80 -13.70
C SER A 156 -23.10 -22.58 -13.29
N GLN A 157 -23.00 -21.56 -14.15
CA GLN A 157 -22.36 -20.29 -13.81
C GLN A 157 -23.10 -19.58 -12.66
N GLN A 158 -24.43 -19.56 -12.72
CA GLN A 158 -25.24 -18.97 -11.65
C GLN A 158 -25.08 -19.72 -10.32
N ALA A 159 -25.06 -21.06 -10.36
CA ALA A 159 -24.83 -21.90 -9.19
C ALA A 159 -23.41 -21.71 -8.61
N ALA A 160 -22.38 -21.64 -9.47
CA ALA A 160 -21.02 -21.38 -9.08
C ALA A 160 -20.86 -20.02 -8.39
N LEU A 161 -21.43 -18.97 -8.99
CA LEU A 161 -21.47 -17.63 -8.41
C LEU A 161 -22.20 -17.63 -7.07
N GLY A 162 -23.37 -18.25 -6.99
CA GLY A 162 -24.13 -18.38 -5.74
C GLY A 162 -23.34 -19.08 -4.63
N ARG A 163 -22.61 -20.14 -4.96
CA ARG A 163 -21.75 -20.87 -4.01
C ARG A 163 -20.59 -20.01 -3.52
N PHE A 164 -19.91 -19.32 -4.43
CA PHE A 164 -18.81 -18.42 -4.09
C PHE A 164 -19.27 -17.25 -3.20
N LEU A 165 -20.40 -16.62 -3.55
CA LEU A 165 -20.96 -15.53 -2.75
C LEU A 165 -21.44 -16.00 -1.36
N ALA A 166 -21.96 -17.22 -1.25
CA ALA A 166 -22.34 -17.78 0.05
C ALA A 166 -21.11 -18.01 0.93
N PHE A 167 -20.04 -18.56 0.37
CA PHE A 167 -18.75 -18.73 1.05
C PHE A 167 -18.17 -17.37 1.51
N SER A 168 -18.16 -16.38 0.62
CA SER A 168 -17.69 -15.02 0.94
C SER A 168 -18.50 -14.40 2.08
N ARG A 169 -19.85 -14.46 2.05
CA ARG A 169 -20.71 -13.94 3.13
C ARG A 169 -20.47 -14.62 4.47
N GLU A 170 -20.21 -15.92 4.48
CA GLU A 170 -19.88 -16.65 5.70
C GLU A 170 -18.54 -16.19 6.30
N GLN A 171 -17.52 -16.02 5.45
CA GLN A 171 -16.23 -15.49 5.87
C GLN A 171 -16.39 -14.09 6.47
N GLU A 172 -17.11 -13.20 5.78
CA GLU A 172 -17.34 -11.84 6.25
C GLU A 172 -18.04 -11.80 7.60
N SER A 173 -19.11 -12.59 7.79
CA SER A 173 -19.83 -12.66 9.07
C SER A 173 -18.95 -13.16 10.22
N ARG A 174 -18.10 -14.16 9.97
CA ARG A 174 -17.13 -14.66 10.97
C ARG A 174 -16.08 -13.62 11.30
N THR A 175 -15.61 -12.87 10.29
CA THR A 175 -14.63 -11.80 10.43
C THR A 175 -15.21 -10.65 11.24
N ASP A 176 -16.47 -10.24 10.99
CA ASP A 176 -17.16 -9.22 11.77
C ASP A 176 -17.25 -9.59 13.25
N GLN A 177 -17.63 -10.84 13.55
CA GLN A 177 -17.69 -11.33 14.93
C GLN A 177 -16.31 -11.39 15.59
N ALA A 178 -15.26 -11.72 14.84
CA ALA A 178 -13.89 -11.69 15.33
C ALA A 178 -13.45 -10.25 15.62
N ALA A 179 -13.71 -9.31 14.70
CA ALA A 179 -13.45 -7.90 14.88
C ALA A 179 -14.11 -7.32 16.13
N ALA A 180 -15.39 -7.65 16.36
CA ALA A 180 -16.11 -7.23 17.57
C ALA A 180 -15.40 -7.70 18.86
N ARG A 181 -14.96 -8.97 18.89
CA ARG A 181 -14.18 -9.49 20.05
C ARG A 181 -12.83 -8.80 20.20
N TYR A 182 -12.16 -8.49 19.10
CA TYR A 182 -10.84 -7.81 19.17
C TYR A 182 -10.98 -6.37 19.67
N LEU A 183 -12.00 -5.65 19.20
CA LEU A 183 -12.31 -4.31 19.69
C LEU A 183 -12.61 -4.31 21.18
N GLU A 184 -13.45 -5.24 21.64
CA GLU A 184 -13.79 -5.37 23.06
C GLU A 184 -12.55 -5.73 23.91
N ALA A 185 -11.77 -6.74 23.49
CA ALA A 185 -10.57 -7.16 24.20
C ALA A 185 -9.47 -6.07 24.23
N ALA A 186 -9.43 -5.20 23.22
CA ALA A 186 -8.53 -4.05 23.17
C ALA A 186 -9.09 -2.81 23.89
N GLY A 187 -10.30 -2.86 24.43
CA GLY A 187 -10.93 -1.72 25.11
C GLY A 187 -11.39 -0.60 24.17
N VAL A 188 -11.63 -0.91 22.90
CA VAL A 188 -11.98 0.05 21.84
C VAL A 188 -13.49 0.08 21.64
N ASP A 189 -14.04 1.28 21.49
CA ASP A 189 -15.44 1.49 21.16
C ASP A 189 -15.75 1.02 19.73
N GLY A 190 -16.57 -0.01 19.59
CA GLY A 190 -16.94 -0.60 18.30
C GLY A 190 -17.95 0.22 17.49
N SER A 191 -18.52 1.29 18.03
CA SER A 191 -19.50 2.12 17.32
C SER A 191 -18.96 2.76 16.04
N GLY A 192 -17.63 3.01 16.00
CA GLY A 192 -16.96 3.52 14.80
C GLY A 192 -17.01 2.54 13.63
N MET A 193 -16.92 1.23 13.87
CA MET A 193 -17.05 0.23 12.82
C MET A 193 -18.43 0.30 12.15
N ILE A 194 -19.48 0.42 12.95
CA ILE A 194 -20.86 0.57 12.45
C ILE A 194 -21.03 1.89 11.71
N SER A 195 -20.49 3.00 12.25
CA SER A 195 -20.50 4.31 11.61
C SER A 195 -19.90 4.24 10.20
N PHE A 196 -18.72 3.60 10.09
CA PHE A 196 -18.03 3.47 8.80
C PHE A 196 -18.80 2.60 7.80
N PHE A 197 -19.33 1.46 8.24
CA PHE A 197 -20.13 0.58 7.38
C PHE A 197 -21.41 1.25 6.89
N ARG A 198 -22.08 2.03 7.73
CA ARG A 198 -23.25 2.84 7.32
C ARG A 198 -22.85 3.96 6.34
N LYS A 199 -21.69 4.57 6.53
CA LYS A 199 -21.15 5.56 5.58
C LYS A 199 -20.93 4.94 4.20
N LEU A 200 -20.29 3.77 4.13
CA LEU A 200 -20.09 3.04 2.88
C LEU A 200 -21.40 2.67 2.19
N GLN A 201 -22.38 2.19 2.96
CA GLN A 201 -23.71 1.88 2.44
C GLN A 201 -24.43 3.14 1.93
N GLY A 202 -24.31 4.26 2.63
CA GLY A 202 -24.88 5.54 2.21
C GLY A 202 -24.29 6.10 0.91
N GLU A 203 -23.01 5.90 0.66
CA GLU A 203 -22.36 6.30 -0.60
C GLU A 203 -22.93 5.52 -1.80
N GLU A 204 -23.23 4.23 -1.65
CA GLU A 204 -23.88 3.43 -2.70
C GLU A 204 -25.26 3.95 -3.10
N TYR A 205 -26.07 4.36 -2.11
CA TYR A 205 -27.40 4.91 -2.37
C TYR A 205 -27.36 6.29 -3.03
N ARG A 206 -26.39 7.14 -2.67
CA ARG A 206 -26.27 8.50 -3.20
C ARG A 206 -25.91 8.57 -4.68
N LEU A 207 -25.17 7.62 -5.17
CA LEU A 207 -24.64 7.70 -6.53
C LEU A 207 -25.59 7.09 -7.57
N ALA A 208 -26.72 6.43 -7.17
CA ALA A 208 -27.73 5.81 -8.05
C ALA A 208 -27.15 5.03 -9.26
N ILE A 209 -25.85 5.02 -9.40
CA ILE A 209 -25.02 4.28 -10.31
C ILE A 209 -24.34 3.25 -9.43
N ARG A 210 -24.46 1.99 -9.75
CA ARG A 210 -23.66 0.89 -9.18
C ARG A 210 -22.16 1.18 -9.36
N GLN A 211 -21.65 2.12 -8.64
CA GLN A 211 -20.22 2.18 -8.36
C GLN A 211 -20.03 1.30 -7.13
N ASP A 212 -19.83 0.02 -7.40
CA ASP A 212 -19.22 -0.88 -6.44
C ASP A 212 -18.00 -0.17 -5.90
N THR A 213 -18.08 0.38 -4.67
CA THR A 213 -16.88 0.86 -4.00
C THR A 213 -15.88 -0.30 -3.98
N ALA A 214 -14.60 -0.03 -4.12
CA ALA A 214 -13.59 -1.08 -4.12
C ALA A 214 -13.71 -1.97 -2.88
N TYR A 215 -14.10 -1.39 -1.74
CA TYR A 215 -14.36 -2.10 -0.47
C TYR A 215 -15.54 -3.07 -0.58
N ASN A 216 -16.68 -2.69 -1.13
CA ASN A 216 -17.85 -3.55 -1.24
C ASN A 216 -17.66 -4.73 -2.21
N ARG A 217 -16.75 -4.59 -3.19
CA ARG A 217 -16.38 -5.71 -4.07
C ARG A 217 -15.59 -6.79 -3.33
N THR A 218 -14.75 -6.39 -2.38
CA THR A 218 -13.94 -7.31 -1.57
C THR A 218 -14.69 -7.78 -0.33
N HIS A 219 -15.53 -6.91 0.26
CA HIS A 219 -16.27 -7.11 1.52
C HIS A 219 -17.74 -6.75 1.36
N PRO A 220 -18.58 -7.58 0.71
CA PRO A 220 -19.98 -7.24 0.44
C PRO A 220 -20.74 -6.86 1.72
N LEU A 221 -21.17 -5.59 1.82
CA LEU A 221 -21.91 -5.06 2.94
C LEU A 221 -23.42 -5.24 2.71
N THR A 222 -24.09 -5.91 3.64
CA THR A 222 -25.55 -6.00 3.65
C THR A 222 -26.09 -5.34 4.91
N GLY A 223 -27.32 -4.79 4.83
CA GLY A 223 -27.99 -4.24 6.02
C GLY A 223 -28.11 -5.26 7.15
N GLU A 224 -28.27 -6.54 6.82
CA GLU A 224 -28.32 -7.64 7.79
C GLU A 224 -26.98 -7.81 8.53
N ARG A 225 -25.83 -7.80 7.82
CA ARG A 225 -24.49 -7.84 8.46
C ARG A 225 -24.31 -6.70 9.44
N ILE A 226 -24.66 -5.47 9.02
CA ILE A 226 -24.53 -4.28 9.88
C ILE A 226 -25.40 -4.44 11.14
N ALA A 227 -26.64 -4.86 11.00
CA ALA A 227 -27.55 -5.05 12.13
C ALA A 227 -27.08 -6.15 13.09
N GLN A 228 -26.61 -7.28 12.56
CA GLN A 228 -26.07 -8.38 13.38
C GLN A 228 -24.82 -7.94 14.14
N LEU A 229 -23.90 -7.23 13.48
CA LEU A 229 -22.67 -6.71 14.09
C LEU A 229 -22.99 -5.67 15.18
N GLU A 230 -23.92 -4.75 14.92
CA GLU A 230 -24.37 -3.76 15.89
C GLU A 230 -24.91 -4.41 17.15
N ASN A 231 -25.80 -5.41 17.01
CA ASN A 231 -26.32 -6.17 18.14
C ASN A 231 -25.25 -6.86 19.01
N VAL A 232 -24.11 -7.25 18.40
CA VAL A 232 -22.96 -7.81 19.13
C VAL A 232 -22.20 -6.71 19.86
N LEU A 233 -21.88 -5.63 19.16
CA LEU A 233 -21.08 -4.52 19.68
C LEU A 233 -21.79 -3.74 20.79
N GLU A 234 -23.13 -3.61 20.74
CA GLU A 234 -23.94 -2.95 21.76
C GLU A 234 -23.80 -3.61 23.16
N ARG A 235 -23.45 -4.88 23.19
CA ARG A 235 -23.23 -5.61 24.47
C ARG A 235 -21.87 -5.33 25.10
N SER A 236 -20.94 -4.76 24.34
CA SER A 236 -19.61 -4.44 24.84
C SER A 236 -19.66 -3.32 25.89
N PRO A 237 -18.91 -3.44 27.00
CA PRO A 237 -18.81 -2.38 27.99
C PRO A 237 -18.17 -1.11 27.46
N TYR A 238 -17.61 -1.14 26.25
CA TYR A 238 -16.97 0.01 25.57
C TYR A 238 -17.86 0.69 24.54
N TRP A 239 -19.07 0.18 24.32
CA TRP A 239 -20.03 0.76 23.36
C TRP A 239 -20.32 2.22 23.65
N ARG A 240 -20.14 3.09 22.63
CA ARG A 240 -20.39 4.56 22.68
C ARG A 240 -19.62 5.31 23.77
N LYS A 241 -18.47 4.80 24.19
CA LYS A 241 -17.57 5.54 25.11
C LYS A 241 -16.77 6.63 24.40
N GLY A 242 -16.70 6.59 23.08
CA GLY A 242 -15.93 7.52 22.25
C GLY A 242 -14.43 7.16 22.20
N ALA A 243 -13.72 7.84 21.34
CA ALA A 243 -12.28 7.72 21.20
C ALA A 243 -11.53 8.47 22.29
N ASP A 244 -10.29 8.03 22.57
CA ASP A 244 -9.34 8.86 23.31
C ASP A 244 -9.14 10.19 22.58
N PRO A 245 -9.32 11.35 23.24
CA PRO A 245 -9.23 12.65 22.57
C PRO A 245 -7.86 12.96 21.96
N ALA A 246 -6.77 12.48 22.59
CA ALA A 246 -5.42 12.69 22.06
C ALA A 246 -5.19 11.84 20.80
N LEU A 247 -5.68 10.60 20.80
CA LEU A 247 -5.63 9.72 19.64
C LEU A 247 -6.47 10.27 18.49
N GLN A 248 -7.67 10.78 18.77
CA GLN A 248 -8.54 11.43 17.77
C GLN A 248 -7.87 12.69 17.20
N ALA A 249 -7.26 13.54 18.02
CA ALA A 249 -6.55 14.73 17.55
C ALA A 249 -5.36 14.36 16.65
N ARG A 250 -4.59 13.32 17.01
CA ARG A 250 -3.50 12.78 16.18
C ARG A 250 -4.02 12.27 14.84
N TYR A 251 -5.11 11.53 14.85
CA TYR A 251 -5.73 11.05 13.63
C TYR A 251 -6.19 12.20 12.72
N GLN A 252 -6.82 13.22 13.28
CA GLN A 252 -7.26 14.40 12.49
C GLN A 252 -6.06 15.12 11.84
N ARG A 253 -4.91 15.19 12.51
CA ARG A 253 -3.69 15.75 11.94
C ARG A 253 -3.18 14.89 10.78
N ILE A 254 -3.10 13.56 10.94
CA ILE A 254 -2.69 12.63 9.89
C ILE A 254 -3.64 12.71 8.69
N ARG A 255 -4.94 12.73 8.93
CA ARG A 255 -5.95 12.87 7.89
C ARG A 255 -5.78 14.18 7.11
N ALA A 256 -5.57 15.29 7.79
CA ALA A 256 -5.36 16.60 7.19
C ALA A 256 -4.04 16.66 6.38
N LYS A 257 -2.96 16.08 6.92
CA LYS A 257 -1.68 15.87 6.25
C LYS A 257 -1.88 15.10 4.93
N LEU A 258 -2.60 13.99 5.00
CA LEU A 258 -2.89 13.15 3.84
C LEU A 258 -3.73 13.88 2.79
N ILE A 259 -4.77 14.61 3.20
CA ILE A 259 -5.58 15.46 2.30
C ILE A 259 -4.68 16.48 1.61
N GLY A 260 -3.83 17.19 2.34
CA GLY A 260 -2.88 18.16 1.78
C GLY A 260 -1.95 17.54 0.75
N PHE A 261 -1.52 16.29 1.01
CA PHE A 261 -0.61 15.55 0.13
C PHE A 261 -1.29 15.03 -1.14
N VAL A 262 -2.47 14.38 -1.03
CA VAL A 262 -3.10 13.69 -2.17
C VAL A 262 -3.99 14.61 -3.01
N SER A 263 -4.61 15.63 -2.42
CA SER A 263 -5.58 16.48 -3.10
C SER A 263 -4.92 17.62 -3.91
N ASP A 264 -5.70 18.24 -4.80
CA ASP A 264 -5.30 19.48 -5.45
C ASP A 264 -5.10 20.60 -4.41
N PRO A 265 -4.04 21.43 -4.51
CA PRO A 265 -3.81 22.53 -3.57
C PRO A 265 -4.99 23.48 -3.41
N LYS A 266 -5.68 23.84 -4.48
CA LYS A 266 -6.83 24.77 -4.43
C LYS A 266 -8.00 24.16 -3.64
N GLU A 267 -8.28 22.88 -3.87
CA GLU A 267 -9.32 22.16 -3.13
C GLU A 267 -8.96 22.02 -1.65
N THR A 268 -7.69 21.73 -1.35
CA THR A 268 -7.21 21.71 0.05
C THR A 268 -7.35 23.06 0.73
N LEU A 269 -6.96 24.16 0.08
CA LEU A 269 -7.07 25.51 0.64
C LEU A 269 -8.53 25.96 0.79
N LYS A 270 -9.44 25.47 -0.04
CA LYS A 270 -10.88 25.68 0.10
C LYS A 270 -11.46 24.93 1.29
N ALA A 271 -11.05 23.65 1.47
CA ALA A 271 -11.49 22.81 2.58
C ALA A 271 -10.94 23.29 3.95
N TYR A 272 -9.74 23.87 3.95
CA TYR A 272 -9.05 24.39 5.12
C TYR A 272 -8.70 25.87 4.93
N PRO A 273 -9.70 26.78 5.02
CA PRO A 273 -9.48 28.20 4.77
C PRO A 273 -8.58 28.84 5.85
N PRO A 274 -7.95 30.01 5.59
CA PRO A 274 -7.08 30.70 6.55
C PRO A 274 -7.77 31.07 7.88
N SER A 275 -9.10 31.17 7.90
CA SER A 275 -9.91 31.38 9.11
C SER A 275 -9.89 30.19 10.07
N ASP A 276 -9.66 28.95 9.54
CA ASP A 276 -9.45 27.78 10.38
C ASP A 276 -8.00 27.74 10.87
N ARG A 277 -7.83 28.01 12.17
CA ARG A 277 -6.52 28.03 12.83
C ARG A 277 -6.18 26.74 13.55
N SER A 278 -6.99 25.71 13.42
CA SER A 278 -6.73 24.41 14.04
C SER A 278 -5.42 23.78 13.55
N PRO A 279 -4.73 23.00 14.38
CA PRO A 279 -3.51 22.32 13.98
C PRO A 279 -3.67 21.46 12.71
N PRO A 280 -4.73 20.64 12.54
CA PRO A 280 -4.94 19.90 11.30
C PRO A 280 -5.04 20.80 10.06
N ALA A 281 -5.77 21.93 10.15
CA ALA A 281 -5.92 22.86 9.03
C ALA A 281 -4.59 23.47 8.61
N ARG A 282 -3.74 23.86 9.57
CA ARG A 282 -2.40 24.37 9.28
C ARG A 282 -1.52 23.34 8.58
N VAL A 283 -1.53 22.09 9.04
CA VAL A 283 -0.78 20.99 8.40
C VAL A 283 -1.27 20.77 6.95
N ALA A 284 -2.57 20.73 6.71
CA ALA A 284 -3.13 20.60 5.36
C ALA A 284 -2.68 21.75 4.45
N ARG A 285 -2.78 23.01 4.94
CA ARG A 285 -2.33 24.17 4.17
C ARG A 285 -0.84 24.20 3.92
N ALA A 286 -0.02 23.76 4.87
CA ALA A 286 1.43 23.67 4.67
C ALA A 286 1.77 22.75 3.48
N TYR A 287 1.15 21.58 3.38
CA TYR A 287 1.30 20.70 2.21
C TYR A 287 0.74 21.31 0.92
N ALA A 288 -0.42 21.95 0.99
CA ALA A 288 -1.02 22.60 -0.17
C ALA A 288 -0.12 23.74 -0.72
N PHE A 289 0.42 24.58 0.15
CA PHE A 289 1.37 25.64 -0.25
C PHE A 289 2.68 25.06 -0.79
N HIS A 290 3.19 24.00 -0.18
CA HIS A 290 4.38 23.32 -0.69
C HIS A 290 4.17 22.79 -2.12
N LYS A 291 3.06 22.08 -2.36
CA LYS A 291 2.69 21.59 -3.71
C LYS A 291 2.42 22.72 -4.71
N ALA A 292 1.99 23.88 -4.24
CA ALA A 292 1.80 25.08 -5.06
C ALA A 292 3.09 25.85 -5.31
N ALA A 293 4.25 25.34 -4.89
CA ALA A 293 5.56 26.00 -4.96
C ALA A 293 5.63 27.35 -4.19
N GLU A 294 4.90 27.43 -3.07
CA GLU A 294 4.89 28.58 -2.14
C GLU A 294 5.51 28.21 -0.78
N PRO A 295 6.82 27.84 -0.74
CA PRO A 295 7.44 27.25 0.45
C PRO A 295 7.46 28.20 1.66
N ASP A 296 7.53 29.52 1.46
CA ASP A 296 7.52 30.47 2.58
C ASP A 296 6.16 30.48 3.32
N LYS A 297 5.06 30.34 2.58
CA LYS A 297 3.73 30.20 3.20
C LYS A 297 3.60 28.85 3.92
N ALA A 298 4.15 27.77 3.33
CA ALA A 298 4.18 26.47 3.95
C ALA A 298 4.95 26.48 5.28
N VAL A 299 6.15 27.06 5.29
CA VAL A 299 6.96 27.20 6.50
C VAL A 299 6.27 28.06 7.55
N ALA A 300 5.61 29.17 7.16
CA ALA A 300 4.91 30.03 8.09
C ALA A 300 3.75 29.32 8.82
N GLU A 301 3.04 28.40 8.17
CA GLU A 301 2.01 27.57 8.83
C GLU A 301 2.62 26.62 9.87
N LEU A 302 3.78 26.04 9.56
CA LEU A 302 4.49 25.13 10.48
C LEU A 302 5.16 25.88 11.64
N ASP A 303 5.66 27.10 11.41
CA ASP A 303 6.21 27.95 12.48
C ASP A 303 5.18 28.24 13.57
N GLN A 304 3.90 28.47 13.17
CA GLN A 304 2.82 28.67 14.14
C GLN A 304 2.54 27.41 14.98
N LEU A 305 2.70 26.21 14.39
CA LEU A 305 2.54 24.95 15.12
C LEU A 305 3.74 24.69 16.03
N LEU A 306 4.94 24.90 15.54
CA LEU A 306 6.18 24.72 16.29
C LEU A 306 6.37 25.72 17.42
N ALA A 307 5.75 26.92 17.33
CA ALA A 307 5.70 27.87 18.44
C ALA A 307 4.96 27.31 19.67
N VAL A 308 3.98 26.41 19.45
CA VAL A 308 3.21 25.75 20.52
C VAL A 308 3.77 24.38 20.87
N GLN A 309 4.31 23.66 19.87
CA GLN A 309 4.84 22.29 20.01
C GLN A 309 6.28 22.22 19.46
N PRO A 310 7.28 22.87 20.11
CA PRO A 310 8.63 23.04 19.54
C PRO A 310 9.42 21.73 19.45
N ASN A 311 8.97 20.68 20.10
CA ASN A 311 9.61 19.38 20.15
C ASN A 311 8.85 18.27 19.39
N ASP A 312 7.82 18.62 18.61
CA ASP A 312 7.09 17.63 17.81
C ASP A 312 7.97 17.16 16.64
N PRO A 313 8.42 15.89 16.61
CA PRO A 313 9.36 15.42 15.61
C PRO A 313 8.78 15.43 14.20
N TYR A 314 7.48 15.24 14.06
CA TYR A 314 6.82 15.18 12.75
C TYR A 314 6.61 16.56 12.14
N LEU A 315 6.37 17.59 12.97
CA LEU A 315 6.33 18.98 12.50
C LEU A 315 7.72 19.48 12.11
N LEU A 316 8.76 19.12 12.86
CA LEU A 316 10.16 19.42 12.54
C LEU A 316 10.58 18.71 11.24
N GLU A 317 10.26 17.43 11.10
CA GLU A 317 10.51 16.67 9.86
C GLU A 317 9.84 17.37 8.65
N MET A 318 8.56 17.69 8.76
CA MET A 318 7.79 18.30 7.69
C MET A 318 8.38 19.67 7.28
N ARG A 319 8.76 20.53 8.25
CA ARG A 319 9.43 21.80 7.94
C ARG A 319 10.77 21.58 7.28
N GLY A 320 11.57 20.65 7.81
CA GLY A 320 12.85 20.26 7.23
C GLY A 320 12.72 19.73 5.80
N GLN A 321 11.74 18.88 5.54
CA GLN A 321 11.44 18.37 4.19
C GLN A 321 11.11 19.53 3.23
N ILE A 322 10.18 20.40 3.60
CA ILE A 322 9.78 21.55 2.77
C ILE A 322 10.97 22.47 2.48
N LEU A 323 11.80 22.75 3.47
CA LEU A 323 13.01 23.55 3.30
C LEU A 323 13.99 22.86 2.34
N MET A 324 14.23 21.56 2.52
CA MET A 324 15.13 20.79 1.67
C MET A 324 14.65 20.76 0.22
N GLU A 325 13.39 20.40 -0.01
CA GLU A 325 12.79 20.29 -1.35
C GLU A 325 12.66 21.64 -2.06
N SER A 326 12.67 22.76 -1.31
CA SER A 326 12.75 24.11 -1.85
C SER A 326 14.18 24.64 -2.08
N GLY A 327 15.20 23.76 -2.00
CA GLY A 327 16.60 24.08 -2.22
C GLY A 327 17.32 24.71 -1.01
N ARG A 328 16.62 24.91 0.11
CA ARG A 328 17.18 25.49 1.36
C ARG A 328 17.75 24.40 2.29
N VAL A 329 18.58 23.52 1.72
CA VAL A 329 19.06 22.29 2.40
C VAL A 329 19.75 22.59 3.73
N LYS A 330 20.62 23.63 3.78
CA LYS A 330 21.31 24.01 5.02
C LYS A 330 20.34 24.42 6.13
N ALA A 331 19.27 25.13 5.78
CA ALA A 331 18.26 25.55 6.73
C ALA A 331 17.40 24.36 7.24
N ALA A 332 17.31 23.28 6.47
CA ALA A 332 16.58 22.06 6.85
C ALA A 332 17.33 21.23 7.92
N LEU A 333 18.67 21.25 7.94
CA LEU A 333 19.47 20.37 8.78
C LEU A 333 19.19 20.48 10.29
N PRO A 334 19.05 21.69 10.89
CA PRO A 334 18.73 21.80 12.32
C PRO A 334 17.42 21.11 12.68
N ASP A 335 16.39 21.30 11.86
CA ASP A 335 15.07 20.70 12.08
C ASP A 335 15.12 19.18 11.97
N LEU A 336 15.75 18.66 10.90
CA LEU A 336 15.84 17.22 10.68
C LEU A 336 16.69 16.52 11.76
N ARG A 337 17.78 17.14 12.23
CA ARG A 337 18.54 16.60 13.37
C ARG A 337 17.71 16.59 14.65
N ALA A 338 16.97 17.68 14.92
CA ALA A 338 16.07 17.74 16.05
C ALA A 338 14.96 16.68 15.94
N ALA A 339 14.38 16.49 14.74
CA ALA A 339 13.35 15.48 14.49
C ALA A 339 13.87 14.06 14.76
N VAL A 340 15.05 13.70 14.28
CA VAL A 340 15.70 12.41 14.58
C VAL A 340 15.92 12.23 16.09
N ALA A 341 16.44 13.24 16.78
CA ALA A 341 16.69 13.16 18.21
C ALA A 341 15.37 13.01 19.02
N LYS A 342 14.32 13.75 18.66
CA LYS A 342 13.02 13.73 19.35
C LYS A 342 12.17 12.51 19.04
N SER A 343 12.38 11.87 17.88
CA SER A 343 11.70 10.64 17.48
C SER A 343 12.42 9.36 17.93
N ASN A 344 13.48 9.48 18.73
CA ASN A 344 14.32 8.35 19.11
C ASN A 344 14.89 7.59 17.89
N GLY A 345 15.35 8.34 16.88
CA GLY A 345 15.97 7.78 15.67
C GLY A 345 14.95 7.02 14.79
N GLU A 346 13.75 7.56 14.62
CA GLU A 346 12.74 6.96 13.74
C GLU A 346 13.32 6.78 12.32
N PRO A 347 13.24 5.58 11.72
CA PRO A 347 13.98 5.24 10.51
C PRO A 347 13.69 6.12 9.29
N LEU A 348 12.43 6.51 9.06
CA LEU A 348 12.08 7.34 7.91
C LEU A 348 12.59 8.77 8.08
N ILE A 349 12.46 9.33 9.29
CA ILE A 349 13.00 10.66 9.62
C ILE A 349 14.53 10.66 9.51
N ALA A 350 15.19 9.60 10.00
CA ALA A 350 16.64 9.44 9.89
C ALA A 350 17.09 9.34 8.42
N SER A 351 16.31 8.65 7.58
CA SER A 351 16.59 8.57 6.13
C SER A 351 16.47 9.93 5.45
N MET A 352 15.50 10.76 5.87
CA MET A 352 15.33 12.13 5.37
C MET A 352 16.51 13.01 5.78
N LEU A 353 16.99 12.92 7.03
CA LEU A 353 18.21 13.60 7.46
C LEU A 353 19.42 13.14 6.63
N GLY A 354 19.58 11.83 6.43
CA GLY A 354 20.64 11.28 5.59
C GLY A 354 20.64 11.88 4.18
N HIS A 355 19.46 12.00 3.57
CA HIS A 355 19.30 12.64 2.26
C HIS A 355 19.70 14.12 2.27
N ALA A 356 19.25 14.89 3.26
CA ALA A 356 19.60 16.30 3.40
C ALA A 356 21.13 16.50 3.60
N LEU A 357 21.78 15.62 4.37
CA LEU A 357 23.22 15.63 4.57
C LEU A 357 24.00 15.33 3.28
N VAL A 358 23.53 14.36 2.48
CA VAL A 358 24.13 14.06 1.16
C VAL A 358 24.01 15.26 0.24
N GLN A 359 22.84 15.87 0.13
CA GLN A 359 22.63 17.06 -0.70
C GLN A 359 23.48 18.25 -0.23
N SER A 360 23.60 18.46 1.09
CA SER A 360 24.43 19.54 1.63
C SER A 360 25.92 19.28 1.35
N ALA A 361 26.38 18.04 1.47
CA ALA A 361 27.76 17.67 1.12
C ALA A 361 28.08 17.91 -0.37
N GLU A 362 27.10 17.70 -1.26
CA GLU A 362 27.23 17.98 -2.69
C GLU A 362 27.36 19.47 -2.98
N GLN A 363 26.61 20.32 -2.28
CA GLN A 363 26.66 21.77 -2.47
C GLN A 363 27.97 22.39 -1.96
N ASP A 364 28.51 21.87 -0.85
CA ASP A 364 29.62 22.49 -0.15
C ASP A 364 30.96 21.75 -0.31
N GLY A 365 30.98 20.56 -0.91
CA GLY A 365 32.16 19.70 -0.94
C GLY A 365 32.58 19.18 0.44
N ASN A 366 31.73 19.27 1.45
CA ASN A 366 32.04 18.94 2.83
C ASN A 366 31.95 17.44 3.11
N ARG A 367 33.10 16.77 3.19
CA ARG A 367 33.15 15.31 3.43
C ARG A 367 32.67 14.88 4.80
N THR A 368 32.76 15.74 5.83
CA THR A 368 32.28 15.37 7.18
C THR A 368 30.77 15.14 7.23
N MET A 369 30.02 15.80 6.35
CA MET A 369 28.59 15.55 6.22
C MET A 369 28.26 14.15 5.66
N LEU A 370 29.16 13.60 4.81
CA LEU A 370 29.02 12.22 4.34
C LEU A 370 29.27 11.19 5.46
N ASP A 371 30.12 11.54 6.46
CA ASP A 371 30.36 10.67 7.62
C ASP A 371 29.10 10.62 8.50
N GLU A 372 28.49 11.77 8.77
CA GLU A 372 27.21 11.85 9.49
C GLU A 372 26.10 11.15 8.72
N ALA A 373 26.01 11.36 7.40
CA ALA A 373 25.01 10.71 6.56
C ALA A 373 25.11 9.18 6.61
N GLU A 374 26.34 8.62 6.48
CA GLU A 374 26.54 7.18 6.61
C GLU A 374 26.07 6.64 7.95
N GLN A 375 26.48 7.30 9.04
CA GLN A 375 26.12 6.88 10.40
C GLN A 375 24.60 6.87 10.58
N VAL A 376 23.92 7.94 10.19
CA VAL A 376 22.46 8.09 10.33
C VAL A 376 21.71 7.08 9.46
N LEU A 377 22.14 6.89 8.20
CA LEU A 377 21.51 5.94 7.28
C LEU A 377 21.73 4.49 7.72
N LYS A 378 22.90 4.12 8.22
CA LYS A 378 23.14 2.79 8.80
C LYS A 378 22.27 2.52 10.03
N ALA A 379 22.11 3.53 10.90
CA ALA A 379 21.23 3.42 12.07
C ALA A 379 19.75 3.26 11.65
N SER A 380 19.30 3.98 10.62
CA SER A 380 17.98 3.81 10.01
C SER A 380 17.78 2.39 9.48
N LEU A 381 18.70 1.91 8.65
CA LEU A 381 18.64 0.59 8.01
C LEU A 381 18.77 -0.58 9.00
N ALA A 382 19.39 -0.37 10.16
CA ALA A 382 19.42 -1.37 11.22
C ALA A 382 18.02 -1.64 11.82
N ARG A 383 17.10 -0.66 11.76
CA ARG A 383 15.73 -0.75 12.27
C ARG A 383 14.69 -0.95 11.17
N ASP A 384 14.92 -0.39 9.98
CA ASP A 384 14.07 -0.54 8.79
C ASP A 384 14.93 -0.90 7.57
N ARG A 385 15.27 -2.19 7.49
CA ARG A 385 16.11 -2.72 6.42
C ARG A 385 15.43 -2.67 5.05
N ASN A 386 14.10 -2.68 5.04
CA ASN A 386 13.30 -2.71 3.83
C ASN A 386 13.00 -1.31 3.27
N ASN A 387 13.91 -0.37 3.48
CA ASN A 387 13.81 1.01 3.01
C ASN A 387 14.71 1.24 1.78
N PRO A 388 14.19 1.11 0.54
CA PRO A 388 14.99 1.30 -0.67
C PRO A 388 15.50 2.75 -0.82
N PHE A 389 14.81 3.74 -0.25
CA PHE A 389 15.25 5.12 -0.25
C PHE A 389 16.51 5.31 0.60
N ALA A 390 16.58 4.74 1.80
CA ALA A 390 17.76 4.80 2.63
C ALA A 390 18.96 4.11 1.97
N TRP A 391 18.75 2.97 1.30
CA TRP A 391 19.79 2.30 0.52
C TRP A 391 20.28 3.16 -0.66
N LEU A 392 19.39 3.88 -1.36
CA LEU A 392 19.76 4.82 -2.41
C LEU A 392 20.66 5.94 -1.87
N GLN A 393 20.31 6.51 -0.71
CA GLN A 393 21.14 7.56 -0.11
C GLN A 393 22.51 7.01 0.32
N LEU A 394 22.55 5.81 0.86
CA LEU A 394 23.82 5.17 1.24
C LEU A 394 24.69 4.80 0.02
N GLU A 395 24.05 4.37 -1.09
CA GLU A 395 24.71 4.19 -2.39
C GLU A 395 25.40 5.48 -2.84
N THR A 396 24.72 6.63 -2.74
CA THR A 396 25.27 7.94 -3.09
C THR A 396 26.44 8.34 -2.17
N VAL A 397 26.34 8.09 -0.86
CA VAL A 397 27.44 8.32 0.08
C VAL A 397 28.70 7.57 -0.35
N TYR A 398 28.57 6.27 -0.64
CA TYR A 398 29.73 5.44 -1.05
C TYR A 398 30.28 5.83 -2.43
N GLU A 399 29.41 6.24 -3.35
CA GLU A 399 29.83 6.76 -4.64
C GLU A 399 30.71 8.01 -4.47
N ARG A 400 30.29 8.97 -3.64
CA ARG A 400 31.07 10.21 -3.36
C ARG A 400 32.37 9.95 -2.64
N ARG A 401 32.48 8.86 -1.91
CA ARG A 401 33.71 8.43 -1.26
C ARG A 401 34.63 7.59 -2.15
N GLY A 402 34.16 7.12 -3.30
CA GLY A 402 34.88 6.18 -4.17
C GLY A 402 34.91 4.74 -3.62
N ASP A 403 34.09 4.41 -2.62
CA ASP A 403 33.97 3.07 -2.05
C ASP A 403 33.09 2.17 -2.95
N ARG A 404 33.71 1.67 -4.02
CA ARG A 404 33.02 0.87 -5.03
C ARG A 404 32.35 -0.39 -4.47
N PRO A 405 33.00 -1.18 -3.58
CA PRO A 405 32.38 -2.41 -3.06
C PRO A 405 31.13 -2.14 -2.24
N ARG A 406 31.18 -1.18 -1.31
CA ARG A 406 30.00 -0.85 -0.49
C ARG A 406 28.90 -0.17 -1.31
N ARG A 407 29.25 0.64 -2.31
CA ARG A 407 28.29 1.17 -3.26
C ARG A 407 27.54 0.04 -3.97
N ALA A 408 28.27 -0.97 -4.48
CA ALA A 408 27.68 -2.10 -5.17
C ALA A 408 26.74 -2.91 -4.25
N LEU A 409 27.11 -3.07 -2.97
CA LEU A 409 26.21 -3.72 -1.98
C LEU A 409 24.93 -2.91 -1.76
N ALA A 410 25.03 -1.59 -1.59
CA ALA A 410 23.83 -0.73 -1.40
C ALA A 410 22.93 -0.76 -2.63
N THR A 411 23.52 -0.75 -3.85
CA THR A 411 22.77 -0.94 -5.11
C THR A 411 22.06 -2.29 -5.14
N ALA A 412 22.72 -3.39 -4.75
CA ALA A 412 22.15 -4.73 -4.73
C ALA A 412 20.97 -4.84 -3.76
N GLU A 413 21.10 -4.31 -2.55
CA GLU A 413 20.02 -4.25 -1.55
C GLU A 413 18.81 -3.50 -2.09
N ARG A 414 19.02 -2.31 -2.64
CA ARG A 414 17.96 -1.48 -3.21
C ARG A 414 17.23 -2.20 -4.35
N LEU A 415 17.96 -2.79 -5.30
CA LEU A 415 17.39 -3.48 -6.44
C LEU A 415 16.63 -4.75 -6.02
N SER A 416 17.13 -5.49 -5.03
CA SER A 416 16.44 -6.65 -4.46
C SER A 416 15.11 -6.26 -3.83
N LEU A 417 15.06 -5.14 -3.08
CA LEU A 417 13.83 -4.63 -2.47
C LEU A 417 12.81 -4.11 -3.50
N MET A 418 13.28 -3.46 -4.56
CA MET A 418 12.41 -2.93 -5.61
C MET A 418 11.83 -4.03 -6.51
N GLY A 419 12.49 -5.18 -6.57
CA GLY A 419 12.08 -6.28 -7.46
C GLY A 419 12.21 -5.95 -8.95
N GLY A 420 11.68 -6.83 -9.80
CA GLY A 420 11.54 -6.60 -11.25
C GLY A 420 12.83 -6.77 -12.09
N ASN A 421 14.03 -6.65 -11.50
CA ASN A 421 15.29 -6.83 -12.22
C ASN A 421 16.32 -7.66 -11.45
N PRO A 422 16.09 -8.97 -11.29
CA PRO A 422 16.99 -9.85 -10.53
C PRO A 422 18.40 -9.95 -11.15
N LEU A 423 18.56 -9.77 -12.46
CA LEU A 423 19.88 -9.79 -13.09
C LEU A 423 20.73 -8.59 -12.68
N ALA A 424 20.12 -7.40 -12.56
CA ALA A 424 20.83 -6.22 -12.08
C ALA A 424 21.23 -6.35 -10.60
N ALA A 425 20.35 -6.89 -9.75
CA ALA A 425 20.66 -7.20 -8.35
C ALA A 425 21.79 -8.21 -8.23
N LEU A 426 21.76 -9.28 -9.03
CA LEU A 426 22.81 -10.32 -9.09
C LEU A 426 24.17 -9.72 -9.46
N ASN A 427 24.22 -8.91 -10.52
CA ASN A 427 25.46 -8.28 -10.97
C ASN A 427 26.03 -7.34 -9.91
N ALA A 428 25.20 -6.50 -9.30
CA ALA A 428 25.62 -5.58 -8.24
C ALA A 428 26.15 -6.34 -7.01
N ALA A 429 25.45 -7.39 -6.58
CA ALA A 429 25.86 -8.21 -5.43
C ALA A 429 27.18 -8.97 -5.71
N THR A 430 27.39 -9.46 -6.95
CA THR A 430 28.65 -10.09 -7.35
C THR A 430 29.81 -9.09 -7.30
N GLN A 431 29.61 -7.88 -7.84
CA GLN A 431 30.63 -6.82 -7.76
C GLN A 431 30.96 -6.43 -6.31
N ALA A 432 29.96 -6.43 -5.42
CA ALA A 432 30.20 -6.21 -4.00
C ALA A 432 31.08 -7.29 -3.39
N MET A 433 30.77 -8.57 -3.65
CA MET A 433 31.57 -9.72 -3.14
C MET A 433 33.03 -9.69 -3.61
N ASP A 434 33.27 -9.25 -4.85
CA ASP A 434 34.62 -9.21 -5.43
C ASP A 434 35.52 -8.17 -4.74
N GLY A 435 34.94 -7.15 -4.13
CA GLY A 435 35.69 -6.06 -3.51
C GLY A 435 35.60 -5.96 -1.99
N LEU A 436 34.67 -6.66 -1.36
CA LEU A 436 34.52 -6.70 0.11
C LEU A 436 35.45 -7.76 0.71
N GLU A 437 35.89 -7.50 1.94
CA GLU A 437 36.64 -8.48 2.72
C GLU A 437 35.77 -9.72 2.97
N LYS A 438 36.31 -10.88 2.63
CA LYS A 438 35.61 -12.17 2.70
C LYS A 438 35.17 -12.48 4.14
N ASP A 439 34.01 -13.11 4.27
CA ASP A 439 33.39 -13.53 5.54
C ASP A 439 32.95 -12.39 6.49
N THR A 440 33.08 -11.12 6.07
CA THR A 440 32.46 -10.00 6.80
C THR A 440 30.92 -10.05 6.68
N PRO A 441 30.19 -9.39 7.61
CA PRO A 441 28.72 -9.32 7.50
C PRO A 441 28.24 -8.72 6.18
N GLU A 442 28.95 -7.72 5.65
CA GLU A 442 28.64 -7.08 4.37
C GLU A 442 28.85 -8.05 3.19
N TRP A 443 29.94 -8.81 3.20
CA TRP A 443 30.22 -9.82 2.19
C TRP A 443 29.17 -10.97 2.21
N ARG A 444 28.84 -11.48 3.41
CA ARG A 444 27.80 -12.51 3.56
C ARG A 444 26.45 -12.03 3.07
N ARG A 445 26.15 -10.77 3.32
CA ARG A 445 24.92 -10.17 2.84
C ARG A 445 24.88 -10.09 1.31
N ALA A 446 25.97 -9.70 0.66
CA ALA A 446 26.08 -9.75 -0.79
C ALA A 446 25.88 -11.18 -1.33
N GLN A 447 26.44 -12.18 -0.64
CA GLN A 447 26.29 -13.60 -0.98
C GLN A 447 24.83 -14.05 -0.91
N ASP A 448 24.08 -13.65 0.13
CA ASP A 448 22.65 -13.97 0.26
C ASP A 448 21.84 -13.39 -0.92
N ILE A 449 22.13 -12.14 -1.31
CA ILE A 449 21.47 -11.50 -2.45
C ILE A 449 21.81 -12.22 -3.76
N VAL A 450 23.08 -12.63 -3.96
CA VAL A 450 23.49 -13.42 -5.15
C VAL A 450 22.65 -14.69 -5.26
N GLN A 451 22.45 -15.41 -4.14
CA GLN A 451 21.70 -16.67 -4.15
C GLN A 451 20.23 -16.45 -4.50
N VAL A 452 19.57 -15.45 -3.86
CA VAL A 452 18.16 -15.12 -4.11
C VAL A 452 17.96 -14.62 -5.55
N ALA A 453 18.74 -13.64 -5.99
CA ALA A 453 18.61 -13.04 -7.31
C ALA A 453 18.90 -14.03 -8.45
N ARG A 454 19.81 -15.00 -8.24
CA ARG A 454 20.05 -16.08 -9.21
C ARG A 454 18.83 -16.96 -9.40
N ASN A 455 18.21 -17.39 -8.31
CA ASN A 455 17.00 -18.23 -8.35
C ASN A 455 15.85 -17.49 -9.05
N GLU A 456 15.63 -16.21 -8.73
CA GLU A 456 14.61 -15.40 -9.37
C GLU A 456 14.87 -15.21 -10.88
N ALA A 457 16.13 -15.00 -11.28
CA ALA A 457 16.51 -14.87 -12.69
C ALA A 457 16.26 -16.15 -13.47
N GLU A 458 16.54 -17.32 -12.87
CA GLU A 458 16.26 -18.62 -13.48
C GLU A 458 14.75 -18.85 -13.65
N ASP A 459 13.96 -18.52 -12.64
CA ASP A 459 12.50 -18.65 -12.71
C ASP A 459 11.89 -17.71 -13.77
N MET A 460 12.40 -16.50 -13.90
CA MET A 460 12.00 -15.59 -14.99
C MET A 460 12.32 -16.16 -16.37
N LYS A 461 13.49 -16.81 -16.54
CA LYS A 461 13.85 -17.46 -17.80
C LYS A 461 12.92 -18.62 -18.13
N LYS A 462 12.57 -19.46 -17.14
CA LYS A 462 11.63 -20.59 -17.32
C LYS A 462 10.24 -20.09 -17.74
N ARG A 463 9.71 -19.05 -17.09
CA ARG A 463 8.41 -18.44 -17.44
C ARG A 463 8.40 -17.92 -18.89
N ARG A 464 9.42 -17.14 -19.29
CA ARG A 464 9.57 -16.63 -20.66
C ARG A 464 9.77 -17.73 -21.70
N GLY A 465 10.39 -18.85 -21.33
CA GLY A 465 10.56 -20.03 -22.18
C GLY A 465 9.23 -20.75 -22.45
N ASN A 466 8.39 -20.91 -21.44
CA ASN A 466 7.06 -21.52 -21.55
C ASN A 466 6.07 -20.67 -22.39
N ASP A 467 6.17 -19.33 -22.31
CA ASP A 467 5.32 -18.45 -23.11
C ASP A 467 5.68 -18.43 -24.62
N ARG A 468 6.87 -18.95 -24.98
CA ARG A 468 7.34 -19.02 -26.37
C ARG A 468 7.10 -20.35 -27.06
N GLN A 469 6.63 -21.38 -26.34
CA GLN A 469 6.20 -22.61 -26.98
C GLN A 469 4.77 -22.43 -27.53
N PRO A 470 4.55 -22.45 -28.85
CA PRO A 470 3.20 -22.48 -29.39
C PRO A 470 2.53 -23.76 -28.87
N ARG A 471 1.37 -23.62 -28.23
CA ARG A 471 0.50 -24.77 -27.96
C ARG A 471 0.12 -25.34 -29.31
N GLY A 472 0.71 -26.49 -29.66
CA GLY A 472 0.41 -27.27 -30.86
C GLY A 472 -0.99 -27.85 -30.82
#